data_bb1042c2fbbd6cdf2eee689cd10d68c0
#
_entry.id   bb1042c2fbbd6cdf2eee689cd10d68c0
#
_cell.length_a   1.000
_cell.length_b   1.000
_cell.length_c   1.000
_cell.angle_alpha   90.00
_cell.angle_beta   90.00
_cell.angle_gamma   90.00
#
_symmetry.space_group_name_H-M   'P 1'
#
loop_
_entity.id
_entity.type
_entity.pdbx_description
1 polymer ?
#
loop_
_entity_poly.entity_id
_entity_poly.type
_entity_poly.pdbx_seq_one_letter_code
_entity_poly.pdbx_strand_id
1 'polypeptide(L)'
;MQPARTDLLPPKDDPFTLNELKQYDGSTEGMPIYVSIKGTVFDVSHKSDVYGAGKSYNIFAGKDGSKGLGMSSLKTEHAVPDYSGLDEKDMKTLNDWHAFFIKRYNIVGRVSDLPDAVKDK
;
A
#
# COMPACT_ATOMS: atom_id res chain seq x y z
N MET A 1 -19.15 1.00 2.89
CA MET A 1 -17.95 0.29 2.39
C MET A 1 -17.98 0.20 0.87
N GLN A 2 -16.87 0.42 0.23
CA GLN A 2 -16.75 0.32 -1.22
C GLN A 2 -16.96 -1.13 -1.67
N PRO A 3 -17.82 -1.40 -2.66
CA PRO A 3 -17.98 -2.76 -3.17
C PRO A 3 -16.75 -3.22 -3.96
N ALA A 4 -16.59 -4.52 -4.11
CA ALA A 4 -15.54 -5.07 -4.95
C ALA A 4 -15.77 -4.63 -6.41
N ARG A 5 -14.68 -4.30 -7.11
CA ARG A 5 -14.73 -3.89 -8.51
C ARG A 5 -14.71 -5.11 -9.42
N THR A 6 -15.44 -5.01 -10.53
CA THR A 6 -15.47 -6.06 -11.55
C THR A 6 -14.65 -5.69 -12.78
N ASP A 7 -14.14 -4.46 -12.84
CA ASP A 7 -13.40 -3.90 -13.97
C ASP A 7 -11.89 -3.81 -13.73
N LEU A 8 -11.37 -4.56 -12.75
CA LEU A 8 -9.94 -4.55 -12.46
C LEU A 8 -9.13 -5.18 -13.60
N LEU A 9 -8.00 -4.56 -13.89
CA LEU A 9 -7.06 -5.06 -14.90
C LEU A 9 -6.33 -6.29 -14.35
N PRO A 10 -5.80 -7.16 -15.24
CA PRO A 10 -4.95 -8.25 -14.79
C PRO A 10 -3.76 -7.72 -13.96
N PRO A 11 -3.39 -8.43 -12.88
CA PRO A 11 -2.26 -7.98 -12.05
C PRO A 11 -0.97 -7.89 -12.83
N LYS A 12 -0.17 -6.85 -12.56
CA LYS A 12 1.18 -6.68 -13.09
C LYS A 12 2.20 -7.03 -12.02
N ASP A 13 3.40 -7.36 -12.44
CA ASP A 13 4.47 -7.76 -11.55
C ASP A 13 5.73 -6.91 -11.76
N ASP A 14 5.56 -5.66 -12.21
CA ASP A 14 6.67 -4.74 -12.43
C ASP A 14 7.40 -4.46 -11.13
N PRO A 15 8.74 -4.49 -11.11
CA PRO A 15 9.47 -4.23 -9.87
C PRO A 15 9.52 -2.74 -9.56
N PHE A 16 9.33 -2.42 -8.28
CA PHE A 16 9.52 -1.06 -7.74
C PHE A 16 10.45 -1.14 -6.55
N THR A 17 11.46 -0.29 -6.50
CA THR A 17 12.20 -0.11 -5.25
C THR A 17 11.37 0.79 -4.32
N LEU A 18 11.64 0.72 -3.03
CA LEU A 18 10.98 1.61 -2.06
C LEU A 18 11.26 3.07 -2.41
N ASN A 19 12.45 3.37 -2.91
CA ASN A 19 12.81 4.73 -3.32
C ASN A 19 12.03 5.19 -4.55
N GLU A 20 11.88 4.34 -5.56
CA GLU A 20 11.09 4.64 -6.75
C GLU A 20 9.62 4.88 -6.40
N LEU A 21 9.10 4.10 -5.46
CA LEU A 21 7.71 4.21 -5.03
C LEU A 21 7.37 5.60 -4.47
N LYS A 22 8.35 6.29 -3.87
CA LYS A 22 8.16 7.62 -3.28
C LYS A 22 7.65 8.67 -4.28
N GLN A 23 7.90 8.48 -5.57
CA GLN A 23 7.44 9.40 -6.60
C GLN A 23 5.91 9.40 -6.74
N TYR A 24 5.25 8.37 -6.26
CA TYR A 24 3.81 8.15 -6.42
C TYR A 24 3.04 8.46 -5.13
N ASP A 25 3.44 9.51 -4.43
CA ASP A 25 2.89 9.87 -3.11
C ASP A 25 1.78 10.93 -3.16
N GLY A 26 1.32 11.28 -4.35
CA GLY A 26 0.26 12.28 -4.51
C GLY A 26 0.75 13.73 -4.51
N SER A 27 2.06 13.97 -4.38
CA SER A 27 2.61 15.33 -4.36
C SER A 27 2.82 15.92 -5.75
N THR A 28 2.86 15.09 -6.78
CA THR A 28 3.09 15.51 -8.16
C THR A 28 1.80 15.38 -8.96
N GLU A 29 1.29 16.50 -9.45
CA GLU A 29 0.09 16.52 -10.29
C GLU A 29 0.35 15.72 -11.57
N GLY A 30 -0.64 14.92 -11.99
CA GLY A 30 -0.54 14.09 -13.17
C GLY A 30 0.13 12.74 -12.97
N MET A 31 0.76 12.53 -11.81
CA MET A 31 1.34 11.23 -11.46
C MET A 31 0.31 10.36 -10.75
N PRO A 32 0.29 9.04 -11.02
CA PRO A 32 -0.57 8.15 -10.25
C PRO A 32 -0.17 8.11 -8.78
N ILE A 33 -1.10 7.68 -7.93
CA ILE A 33 -0.85 7.50 -6.50
C ILE A 33 -0.82 6.00 -6.22
N TYR A 34 0.27 5.51 -5.65
CA TYR A 34 0.45 4.10 -5.34
C TYR A 34 0.60 3.88 -3.84
N VAL A 35 0.03 2.76 -3.36
CA VAL A 35 0.20 2.27 -1.99
C VAL A 35 0.64 0.82 -2.08
N SER A 36 1.65 0.43 -1.31
CA SER A 36 2.08 -0.96 -1.23
C SER A 36 1.62 -1.59 0.09
N ILE A 37 1.12 -2.82 0.01
CA ILE A 37 0.75 -3.64 1.17
C ILE A 37 1.42 -5.00 1.00
N LYS A 38 2.25 -5.39 1.95
CA LYS A 38 3.02 -6.63 1.91
C LYS A 38 3.81 -6.79 0.60
N GLY A 39 4.31 -5.67 0.10
CA GLY A 39 5.06 -5.62 -1.14
C GLY A 39 4.24 -5.58 -2.42
N THR A 40 2.93 -5.72 -2.36
CA THR A 40 2.06 -5.61 -3.53
C THR A 40 1.71 -4.14 -3.75
N VAL A 41 2.01 -3.60 -4.93
CA VAL A 41 1.79 -2.19 -5.24
C VAL A 41 0.44 -2.01 -5.91
N PHE A 42 -0.40 -1.17 -5.32
CA PHE A 42 -1.76 -0.89 -5.79
C PHE A 42 -1.88 0.55 -6.29
N ASP A 43 -2.63 0.73 -7.37
CA ASP A 43 -2.96 2.05 -7.89
C ASP A 43 -4.22 2.56 -7.20
N VAL A 44 -4.07 3.60 -6.37
CA VAL A 44 -5.17 4.20 -5.63
C VAL A 44 -5.52 5.60 -6.15
N SER A 45 -5.12 5.91 -7.38
CA SER A 45 -5.27 7.26 -7.97
C SER A 45 -6.72 7.76 -7.96
N HIS A 46 -7.70 6.88 -8.16
CA HIS A 46 -9.11 7.26 -8.15
C HIS A 46 -9.64 7.59 -6.75
N LYS A 47 -8.83 7.38 -5.72
CA LYS A 47 -9.13 7.74 -4.34
C LYS A 47 -8.21 8.86 -3.86
N SER A 48 -7.94 9.85 -4.72
CA SER A 48 -7.12 11.00 -4.37
C SER A 48 -7.71 11.83 -3.22
N ASP A 49 -9.01 11.73 -3.00
CA ASP A 49 -9.68 12.36 -1.86
C ASP A 49 -9.33 11.69 -0.50
N VAL A 50 -8.69 10.53 -0.54
CA VAL A 50 -8.27 9.77 0.65
C VAL A 50 -6.74 9.73 0.75
N TYR A 51 -6.06 9.45 -0.35
CA TYR A 51 -4.61 9.22 -0.39
C TYR A 51 -3.80 10.39 -0.95
N GLY A 52 -4.45 11.39 -1.53
CA GLY A 52 -3.78 12.55 -2.10
C GLY A 52 -3.11 13.43 -1.05
N ALA A 53 -2.29 14.38 -1.51
CA ALA A 53 -1.58 15.29 -0.64
C ALA A 53 -2.54 16.01 0.31
N GLY A 54 -2.21 16.04 1.59
CA GLY A 54 -3.03 16.69 2.63
C GLY A 54 -4.23 15.88 3.09
N LYS A 55 -4.44 14.68 2.57
CA LYS A 55 -5.59 13.84 2.94
C LYS A 55 -5.23 12.86 4.06
N SER A 56 -6.29 12.26 4.66
CA SER A 56 -6.16 11.43 5.88
C SER A 56 -5.16 10.28 5.75
N TYR A 57 -5.14 9.59 4.60
CA TYR A 57 -4.31 8.42 4.40
C TYR A 57 -3.10 8.68 3.50
N ASN A 58 -2.77 9.94 3.28
CA ASN A 58 -1.56 10.29 2.50
C ASN A 58 -0.29 9.71 3.11
N ILE A 59 -0.28 9.40 4.40
CA ILE A 59 0.88 8.80 5.05
C ILE A 59 1.26 7.44 4.44
N PHE A 60 0.33 6.78 3.76
CA PHE A 60 0.59 5.49 3.11
C PHE A 60 0.94 5.63 1.63
N ALA A 61 0.70 6.82 1.04
CA ALA A 61 0.95 7.05 -0.39
C ALA A 61 2.45 7.07 -0.68
N GLY A 62 2.83 6.42 -1.77
CA GLY A 62 4.23 6.38 -2.20
C GLY A 62 5.13 5.53 -1.30
N LYS A 63 4.58 4.59 -0.55
CA LYS A 63 5.37 3.74 0.33
C LYS A 63 4.62 2.44 0.66
N ASP A 64 5.33 1.51 1.29
CA ASP A 64 4.71 0.33 1.87
C ASP A 64 4.42 0.61 3.35
N GLY A 65 3.15 0.75 3.68
CA GLY A 65 2.70 1.09 5.03
C GLY A 65 2.17 -0.10 5.82
N SER A 66 2.63 -1.31 5.51
CA SER A 66 2.09 -2.56 6.07
C SER A 66 2.00 -2.56 7.58
N LYS A 67 3.05 -2.14 8.28
CA LYS A 67 3.03 -2.11 9.75
C LYS A 67 1.90 -1.25 10.29
N GLY A 68 1.78 -0.02 9.78
CA GLY A 68 0.73 0.91 10.23
C GLY A 68 -0.66 0.41 9.93
N LEU A 69 -0.85 -0.19 8.76
CA LEU A 69 -2.14 -0.76 8.38
C LEU A 69 -2.54 -1.89 9.33
N GLY A 70 -1.61 -2.78 9.66
CA GLY A 70 -1.86 -3.87 10.60
C GLY A 70 -2.19 -3.37 12.01
N MET A 71 -1.54 -2.30 12.43
CA MET A 71 -1.75 -1.70 13.74
C MET A 71 -2.95 -0.75 13.80
N SER A 72 -3.61 -0.51 12.66
CA SER A 72 -4.66 0.52 12.53
C SER A 72 -4.14 1.89 12.98
N SER A 73 -2.88 2.20 12.64
CA SER A 73 -2.19 3.41 13.07
C SER A 73 -2.04 4.38 11.91
N LEU A 74 -2.26 5.67 12.18
CA LEU A 74 -2.03 6.75 11.22
C LEU A 74 -0.75 7.54 11.55
N LYS A 75 0.13 6.99 12.39
CA LYS A 75 1.40 7.64 12.69
C LYS A 75 2.41 7.36 11.58
N THR A 76 3.10 8.41 11.14
CA THR A 76 4.10 8.31 10.07
C THR A 76 5.19 7.28 10.40
N GLU A 77 5.59 7.21 11.66
CA GLU A 77 6.62 6.26 12.13
C GLU A 77 6.23 4.80 11.97
N HIS A 78 4.93 4.50 11.85
CA HIS A 78 4.41 3.15 11.63
C HIS A 78 4.13 2.86 10.16
N ALA A 79 4.14 3.87 9.28
CA ALA A 79 3.91 3.70 7.84
C ALA A 79 5.18 3.18 7.16
N VAL A 80 5.57 1.98 7.53
CA VAL A 80 6.82 1.33 7.09
C VAL A 80 6.56 -0.11 6.67
N PRO A 81 7.43 -0.70 5.82
CA PRO A 81 7.19 -2.03 5.28
C PRO A 81 7.45 -3.18 6.26
N ASP A 82 8.25 -2.97 7.29
CA ASP A 82 8.60 -4.05 8.21
C ASP A 82 7.49 -4.30 9.23
N TYR A 83 6.67 -5.31 8.95
CA TYR A 83 5.57 -5.73 9.81
C TYR A 83 5.90 -6.99 10.63
N SER A 84 7.18 -7.38 10.69
CA SER A 84 7.59 -8.64 11.34
C SER A 84 7.29 -8.70 12.85
N GLY A 85 7.16 -7.54 13.49
CA GLY A 85 6.86 -7.46 14.92
C GLY A 85 5.37 -7.45 15.28
N LEU A 86 4.47 -7.58 14.30
CA LEU A 86 3.03 -7.56 14.57
C LEU A 86 2.58 -8.87 15.21
N ASP A 87 1.64 -8.77 16.17
CA ASP A 87 1.03 -9.94 16.78
C ASP A 87 -0.04 -10.54 15.85
N GLU A 88 -0.65 -11.65 16.26
CA GLU A 88 -1.65 -12.36 15.45
C GLU A 88 -2.83 -11.48 15.08
N LYS A 89 -3.30 -10.67 16.01
CA LYS A 89 -4.44 -9.77 15.81
C LYS A 89 -4.13 -8.73 14.73
N ASP A 90 -2.96 -8.11 14.85
CA ASP A 90 -2.54 -7.09 13.89
C ASP A 90 -2.22 -7.69 12.53
N MET A 91 -1.65 -8.90 12.50
CA MET A 91 -1.43 -9.62 11.24
C MET A 91 -2.75 -9.93 10.53
N LYS A 92 -3.79 -10.31 11.28
CA LYS A 92 -5.11 -10.53 10.70
C LYS A 92 -5.65 -9.25 10.08
N THR A 93 -5.51 -8.13 10.78
CA THR A 93 -5.92 -6.81 10.28
C THR A 93 -5.18 -6.46 8.99
N LEU A 94 -3.86 -6.67 8.96
CA LEU A 94 -3.05 -6.42 7.77
C LEU A 94 -3.51 -7.30 6.59
N ASN A 95 -3.73 -8.57 6.82
CA ASN A 95 -4.18 -9.49 5.78
C ASN A 95 -5.58 -9.12 5.28
N ASP A 96 -6.44 -8.63 6.15
CA ASP A 96 -7.78 -8.14 5.76
C ASP A 96 -7.66 -6.91 4.84
N TRP A 97 -6.74 -5.98 5.15
CA TRP A 97 -6.47 -4.83 4.28
C TRP A 97 -5.95 -5.28 2.92
N HIS A 98 -5.02 -6.21 2.90
CA HIS A 98 -4.46 -6.75 1.65
C HIS A 98 -5.56 -7.36 0.78
N ALA A 99 -6.42 -8.19 1.36
CA ALA A 99 -7.54 -8.80 0.65
C ALA A 99 -8.54 -7.76 0.14
N PHE A 100 -8.81 -6.73 0.95
CA PHE A 100 -9.68 -5.62 0.58
C PHE A 100 -9.13 -4.89 -0.66
N PHE A 101 -7.83 -4.60 -0.67
CA PHE A 101 -7.19 -3.89 -1.78
C PHE A 101 -7.15 -4.73 -3.06
N ILE A 102 -6.89 -6.03 -2.94
CA ILE A 102 -6.86 -6.94 -4.11
C ILE A 102 -8.19 -6.89 -4.87
N LYS A 103 -9.30 -6.76 -4.18
CA LYS A 103 -10.63 -6.76 -4.79
C LYS A 103 -11.05 -5.39 -5.34
N ARG A 104 -10.35 -4.32 -4.99
CA ARG A 104 -10.82 -2.95 -5.26
C ARG A 104 -9.85 -2.08 -6.05
N TYR A 105 -8.59 -2.44 -6.12
CA TYR A 105 -7.55 -1.63 -6.77
C TYR A 105 -6.75 -2.48 -7.74
N ASN A 106 -6.26 -1.84 -8.81
CA ASN A 106 -5.37 -2.51 -9.75
C ASN A 106 -4.02 -2.76 -9.10
N ILE A 107 -3.48 -3.95 -9.31
CA ILE A 107 -2.11 -4.30 -8.89
C ILE A 107 -1.19 -3.90 -10.04
N VAL A 108 -0.24 -3.00 -9.78
CA VAL A 108 0.67 -2.47 -10.80
C VAL A 108 2.09 -2.99 -10.69
N GLY A 109 2.43 -3.68 -9.62
CA GLY A 109 3.77 -4.24 -9.45
C GLY A 109 4.02 -4.75 -8.05
N ARG A 110 5.30 -4.97 -7.75
CA ARG A 110 5.76 -5.46 -6.46
C ARG A 110 7.01 -4.72 -6.02
N VAL A 111 7.14 -4.51 -4.71
CA VAL A 111 8.36 -3.93 -4.15
C VAL A 111 9.47 -4.97 -4.24
N SER A 112 10.61 -4.58 -4.84
CA SER A 112 11.73 -5.49 -5.09
C SER A 112 12.77 -5.51 -3.97
N ASP A 113 12.74 -4.53 -3.07
CA ASP A 113 13.74 -4.36 -2.02
C ASP A 113 13.12 -4.24 -0.63
N LEU A 114 12.14 -5.11 -0.34
CA LEU A 114 11.56 -5.18 1.01
C LEU A 114 12.63 -5.53 2.06
N PRO A 115 12.45 -5.09 3.32
CA PRO A 115 13.34 -5.52 4.40
C PRO A 115 13.41 -7.05 4.49
N ASP A 116 14.57 -7.58 4.84
CA ASP A 116 14.82 -9.03 4.90
C ASP A 116 13.80 -9.76 5.78
N ALA A 117 13.37 -9.14 6.88
CA ALA A 117 12.43 -9.74 7.81
C ALA A 117 11.07 -10.09 7.16
N VAL A 118 10.70 -9.42 6.06
CA VAL A 118 9.39 -9.60 5.41
C VAL A 118 9.52 -9.94 3.92
N LYS A 119 10.73 -10.11 3.43
CA LYS A 119 11.00 -10.24 2.00
C LYS A 119 10.35 -11.48 1.36
N ASP A 120 10.28 -12.56 2.09
CA ASP A 120 9.79 -13.85 1.58
C ASP A 120 8.50 -14.31 2.28
N LYS A 121 7.74 -13.39 2.81
CA LYS A 121 6.50 -13.70 3.53
C LYS A 121 5.28 -13.76 2.62
#